data_9c302436d9be68b7d3aeaa81e96cf52e
#
_entry.id   9c302436d9be68b7d3aeaa81e96cf52e
#
_cell.length_a   1.000
_cell.length_b   1.000
_cell.length_c   1.000
_cell.angle_alpha   90.00
_cell.angle_beta   90.00
_cell.angle_gamma   90.00
#
_symmetry.space_group_name_H-M   'P 1'
#
loop_
_entity.id
_entity.type
_entity.pdbx_description
1 polymer ?
#
loop_
_entity_poly.entity_id
_entity_poly.type
_entity_poly.pdbx_seq_one_letter_code
_entity_poly.pdbx_strand_id
1 'polypeptide(L)' 'MIISNVKKVKSERDIVVCLEASINGKFCHVPLDSENTDYMAIQEWVAEGNTIEEAD' A
#
# COMPACT_ATOMS: atom_id res chain seq x y z
N MET A 1 1.29 14.11 -3.87
CA MET A 1 1.88 12.75 -3.81
C MET A 1 1.23 11.89 -4.89
N ILE A 2 2.04 11.27 -5.72
CA ILE A 2 1.55 10.38 -6.79
C ILE A 2 1.75 8.94 -6.34
N ILE A 3 0.65 8.23 -6.17
CA ILE A 3 0.66 6.83 -5.71
C ILE A 3 0.22 5.93 -6.85
N SER A 4 0.94 4.84 -7.09
CA SER A 4 0.59 3.85 -8.11
C SER A 4 1.10 2.47 -7.71
N ASN A 5 0.60 1.44 -8.40
CA ASN A 5 1.04 0.06 -8.23
C ASN A 5 1.02 -0.41 -6.78
N VAL A 6 -0.05 -0.10 -6.06
CA VAL A 6 -0.20 -0.52 -4.67
C VAL A 6 -0.64 -1.99 -4.63
N LYS A 7 0.08 -2.80 -3.86
CA LYS A 7 -0.15 -4.23 -3.79
C LYS A 7 0.07 -4.74 -2.36
N LYS A 8 -0.74 -5.71 -1.96
CA LYS A 8 -0.60 -6.35 -0.66
C LYS A 8 0.61 -7.28 -0.65
N VAL A 9 1.33 -7.32 0.47
CA VAL A 9 2.45 -8.24 0.70
C VAL A 9 2.05 -9.21 1.79
N LYS A 10 2.10 -10.50 1.50
CA LYS A 10 1.74 -11.56 2.45
C LYS A 10 2.96 -12.28 2.99
N SER A 11 2.85 -12.75 4.23
CA SER A 11 3.83 -13.62 4.84
C SER A 11 3.62 -15.07 4.37
N GLU A 12 4.50 -15.99 4.81
CA GLU A 12 4.37 -17.41 4.52
C GLU A 12 3.05 -18.00 5.05
N ARG A 13 2.43 -17.35 6.01
CA ARG A 13 1.15 -17.78 6.60
C ARG A 13 -0.06 -17.20 5.87
N ASP A 14 0.16 -16.61 4.71
CA ASP A 14 -0.90 -15.98 3.92
C ASP A 14 -1.59 -14.82 4.64
N ILE A 15 -0.83 -14.10 5.47
CA ILE A 15 -1.32 -12.94 6.22
C ILE A 15 -0.70 -11.68 5.62
N VAL A 16 -1.53 -10.69 5.32
CA VAL A 16 -1.04 -9.40 4.81
C VAL A 16 -0.26 -8.71 5.92
N VAL A 17 1.03 -8.46 5.68
CA VAL A 17 1.93 -7.86 6.67
C VAL A 17 2.28 -6.41 6.35
N CYS A 18 2.20 -6.04 5.08
CA CYS A 18 2.43 -4.65 4.67
C CYS A 18 1.90 -4.45 3.25
N LEU A 19 2.07 -3.23 2.74
CA LEU A 19 1.74 -2.90 1.36
C LEU A 19 3.03 -2.49 0.65
N GLU A 20 3.08 -2.72 -0.67
CA GLU A 20 4.12 -2.14 -1.50
C GLU A 20 3.47 -1.15 -2.44
N ALA A 21 4.17 -0.07 -2.74
CA ALA A 21 3.63 0.99 -3.58
C ALA A 21 4.73 1.79 -4.23
N SER A 22 4.42 2.38 -5.38
CA SER A 22 5.27 3.41 -5.98
C SER A 22 4.72 4.76 -5.55
N ILE A 23 5.52 5.51 -4.80
CA ILE A 23 5.14 6.84 -4.33
C ILE A 23 6.12 7.84 -4.92
N ASN A 24 5.60 8.76 -5.72
CA ASN A 24 6.41 9.74 -6.47
C ASN A 24 7.50 9.07 -7.30
N GLY A 25 7.18 7.91 -7.89
CA GLY A 25 8.11 7.17 -8.72
C GLY A 25 9.11 6.32 -7.96
N LYS A 26 8.97 6.23 -6.64
CA LYS A 26 9.86 5.48 -5.77
C LYS A 26 9.15 4.27 -5.19
N PHE A 27 9.68 3.08 -5.41
CA PHE A 27 9.12 1.86 -4.84
C PHE A 27 9.43 1.79 -3.35
N CYS A 28 8.42 1.53 -2.53
CA CYS A 28 8.60 1.41 -1.09
C CYS A 28 7.60 0.44 -0.47
N HIS A 29 7.93 -0.03 0.73
CA HIS A 29 7.04 -0.85 1.53
C HIS A 29 6.41 0.03 2.61
N VAL A 30 5.10 -0.13 2.81
CA VAL A 30 4.33 0.69 3.73
C VAL A 30 3.73 -0.21 4.80
N PRO A 31 4.04 0.01 6.08
CA PRO A 31 3.47 -0.81 7.15
C PRO A 31 1.98 -0.55 7.31
N LEU A 32 1.26 -1.53 7.85
CA LEU A 32 -0.18 -1.42 8.13
C LEU A 32 -0.38 -0.67 9.45
N ASP A 33 0.00 0.58 9.47
CA ASP A 33 -0.04 1.43 10.66
C ASP A 33 -0.84 2.68 10.35
N SER A 34 -1.98 2.85 11.01
CA SER A 34 -2.87 3.99 10.78
C SER A 34 -2.22 5.34 11.09
N GLU A 35 -1.11 5.36 11.82
CA GLU A 35 -0.37 6.57 12.13
C GLU A 35 0.75 6.86 11.11
N ASN A 36 1.02 5.91 10.21
CA ASN A 36 2.03 6.09 9.18
C ASN A 36 1.48 7.01 8.08
N THR A 37 2.22 8.06 7.74
CA THR A 37 1.75 9.04 6.76
C THR A 37 1.56 8.46 5.37
N ASP A 38 2.42 7.52 4.96
CA ASP A 38 2.29 6.87 3.66
C ASP A 38 1.07 5.96 3.62
N TYR A 39 0.81 5.24 4.72
CA TYR A 39 -0.37 4.40 4.84
C TYR A 39 -1.65 5.24 4.75
N MET A 40 -1.68 6.37 5.46
CA MET A 40 -2.81 7.30 5.42
C MET A 40 -3.04 7.83 4.01
N ALA A 41 -1.97 8.16 3.30
CA ALA A 41 -2.05 8.63 1.92
C ALA A 41 -2.62 7.55 1.00
N ILE A 42 -2.25 6.28 1.21
CA ILE A 42 -2.81 5.18 0.43
C ILE A 42 -4.30 5.00 0.73
N GLN A 43 -4.72 5.16 1.98
CA GLN A 43 -6.13 5.08 2.33
C GLN A 43 -6.96 6.16 1.62
N GLU A 44 -6.44 7.38 1.54
CA GLU A 44 -7.10 8.45 0.79
C GLU A 44 -7.16 8.14 -0.70
N TRP A 45 -6.08 7.57 -1.24
CA TRP A 45 -6.00 7.17 -2.63
C TRP A 45 -7.06 6.11 -2.97
N VAL A 46 -7.28 5.15 -2.06
CA VAL A 46 -8.32 4.13 -2.23
C VAL A 46 -9.71 4.79 -2.19
N ALA A 47 -9.91 5.77 -1.29
CA ALA A 47 -11.17 6.48 -1.18
C ALA A 47 -11.52 7.28 -2.44
N GLU A 48 -10.52 7.60 -3.26
CA GLU A 48 -10.73 8.27 -4.55
C GLU A 48 -11.21 7.33 -5.66
N GLY A 49 -11.34 6.04 -5.37
CA GLY A 49 -11.83 5.05 -6.32
C GLY A 49 -10.76 4.09 -6.85
N ASN A 50 -9.57 4.09 -6.26
CA ASN A 50 -8.49 3.20 -6.67
C ASN A 50 -8.55 1.88 -5.89
N THR A 51 -7.87 0.88 -6.38
CA THR A 51 -7.89 -0.46 -5.79
C THR A 51 -6.47 -0.94 -5.48
N ILE A 52 -6.31 -1.53 -4.30
CA ILE A 52 -5.06 -2.18 -3.91
C ILE A 52 -5.07 -3.58 -4.50
N GLU A 53 -4.02 -3.95 -5.23
CA GLU A 53 -3.91 -5.27 -5.83
C GLU A 53 -3.69 -6.34 -4.77
N GLU A 54 -4.24 -7.53 -5.03
CA GLU A 54 -4.02 -8.67 -4.15
C GLU A 54 -2.58 -9.18 -4.29
N ALA A 55 -2.09 -9.83 -3.23
CA ALA A 55 -0.77 -10.45 -3.25
C ALA A 55 -0.76 -11.66 -4.20
N ASP A 56 0.39 -11.90 -4.78
CA ASP A 56 0.60 -13.07 -5.64
C ASP A 56 0.58 -14.37 -4.83
#